data_93fd8319f71940c7759a264dedf5f867
#
_entry.id   93fd8319f71940c7759a264dedf5f867
#
_cell.length_a   1.000
_cell.length_b   1.000
_cell.length_c   1.000
_cell.angle_alpha   90.00
_cell.angle_beta   90.00
_cell.angle_gamma   90.00
#
_symmetry.space_group_name_H-M   'P 1'
#
loop_
_entity.id
_entity.type
_entity.pdbx_description
1 polymer ?
#
loop_
_entity_poly.entity_id
_entity_poly.type
_entity_poly.pdbx_seq_one_letter_code
_entity_poly.pdbx_strand_id
1 'polypeptide(L)'
;MKFIGRKSELSKLEEEYNRDSSFVVIYGRRRVGKTTLIKEFLKEKTAFYFLATEELENQSMKRLAGVSARTTKNTLLQKTTFTDWLDLFQVIADYKPEEKKVFVIDEFPYLVKTNSAFPSILQNAWDEILKDSNVMLILSGSFIGMMQKHALSYDSPLYGRRTAQIRLAPLPFTDIYAVQKMPFDHAVEQYAITGGIPKYLEFFEDGRPLEEQVKDTVLSKNGFLYEEPNFLLKSESMAAVNYFSIIKAIADGNHKLGKIAGIL
;
A
#
# COMPACT_ATOMS: atom_id res chain seq x y z
N MET A 1 17.80 2.63 0.69
CA MET A 1 17.47 3.97 1.26
C MET A 1 17.07 3.82 2.73
N LYS A 2 17.52 4.71 3.64
CA LYS A 2 17.04 4.74 5.03
C LYS A 2 15.57 5.15 5.05
N PHE A 3 14.83 4.75 6.10
CA PHE A 3 13.45 5.22 6.32
C PHE A 3 13.46 6.74 6.57
N ILE A 4 12.63 7.48 5.85
CA ILE A 4 12.62 8.95 5.88
C ILE A 4 11.22 9.44 6.28
N GLY A 5 11.17 10.42 7.18
CA GLY A 5 9.93 11.09 7.56
C GLY A 5 8.91 10.17 8.23
N ARG A 6 7.62 10.39 7.96
CA ARG A 6 6.50 9.54 8.40
C ARG A 6 6.29 9.49 9.91
N LYS A 7 6.75 10.50 10.64
CA LYS A 7 6.61 10.54 12.10
C LYS A 7 5.14 10.57 12.53
N SER A 8 4.30 11.33 11.82
CA SER A 8 2.86 11.44 12.09
C SER A 8 2.14 10.12 11.84
N GLU A 9 2.47 9.44 10.74
CA GLU A 9 1.86 8.15 10.40
C GLU A 9 2.29 7.05 11.37
N LEU A 10 3.57 7.01 11.74
CA LEU A 10 4.05 6.08 12.77
C LEU A 10 3.41 6.35 14.13
N SER A 11 3.33 7.63 14.55
CA SER A 11 2.66 8.02 15.80
C SER A 11 1.20 7.58 15.81
N LYS A 12 0.49 7.73 14.68
CA LYS A 12 -0.90 7.26 14.56
C LYS A 12 -1.02 5.75 14.64
N LEU A 13 -0.09 5.00 14.03
CA LEU A 13 -0.05 3.55 14.14
C LEU A 13 0.23 3.08 15.56
N GLU A 14 1.13 3.76 16.30
CA GLU A 14 1.39 3.45 17.72
C GLU A 14 0.18 3.77 18.61
N GLU A 15 -0.54 4.88 18.35
CA GLU A 15 -1.79 5.20 19.06
C GLU A 15 -2.82 4.08 18.88
N GLU A 16 -3.00 3.61 17.64
CA GLU A 16 -3.93 2.52 17.33
C GLU A 16 -3.47 1.16 17.89
N TYR A 17 -2.16 0.93 17.97
CA TYR A 17 -1.61 -0.29 18.57
C TYR A 17 -1.89 -0.38 20.08
N ASN A 18 -1.95 0.76 20.77
CA ASN A 18 -2.20 0.82 22.21
C ASN A 18 -3.68 0.66 22.61
N ARG A 19 -4.61 0.49 21.63
CA ARG A 19 -6.01 0.16 21.90
C ARG A 19 -6.14 -1.36 22.10
N ASP A 20 -7.19 -1.82 22.77
CA ASP A 20 -7.47 -3.25 22.94
C ASP A 20 -7.57 -3.96 21.59
N SER A 21 -8.33 -3.40 20.66
CA SER A 21 -8.35 -3.81 19.25
C SER A 21 -8.51 -2.60 18.34
N SER A 22 -7.94 -2.68 17.15
CA SER A 22 -8.01 -1.60 16.19
C SER A 22 -7.97 -2.09 14.75
N PHE A 23 -8.64 -1.34 13.87
CA PHE A 23 -8.72 -1.64 12.46
C PHE A 23 -8.28 -0.42 11.65
N VAL A 24 -7.08 -0.49 11.08
CA VAL A 24 -6.46 0.61 10.35
C VAL A 24 -6.44 0.32 8.86
N VAL A 25 -6.83 1.31 8.05
CA VAL A 25 -6.74 1.24 6.59
C VAL A 25 -5.66 2.19 6.10
N ILE A 26 -4.64 1.66 5.40
CA ILE A 26 -3.52 2.42 4.82
C ILE A 26 -3.64 2.35 3.30
N TYR A 27 -3.79 3.49 2.64
CA TYR A 27 -3.91 3.53 1.19
C TYR A 27 -3.14 4.71 0.59
N GLY A 28 -2.82 4.60 -0.68
CA GLY A 28 -2.07 5.62 -1.41
C GLY A 28 -1.44 5.02 -2.65
N ARG A 29 -0.92 5.88 -3.53
CA ARG A 29 -0.34 5.46 -4.82
C ARG A 29 0.73 4.39 -4.64
N ARG A 30 1.01 3.66 -5.71
CA ARG A 30 2.18 2.76 -5.74
C ARG A 30 3.45 3.55 -5.43
N ARG A 31 4.42 2.89 -4.79
CA ARG A 31 5.77 3.41 -4.54
C ARG A 31 5.90 4.58 -3.55
N VAL A 32 4.80 4.99 -2.90
CA VAL A 32 4.83 6.01 -1.83
C VAL A 32 5.37 5.50 -0.48
N GLY A 33 5.67 4.19 -0.37
CA GLY A 33 6.29 3.62 0.82
C GLY A 33 5.33 3.00 1.84
N LYS A 34 4.11 2.56 1.44
CA LYS A 34 3.15 1.89 2.35
C LYS A 34 3.75 0.66 3.03
N THR A 35 4.26 -0.28 2.25
CA THR A 35 4.92 -1.50 2.75
C THR A 35 6.12 -1.18 3.65
N THR A 36 6.89 -0.14 3.31
CA THR A 36 8.05 0.30 4.10
C THR A 36 7.60 0.88 5.45
N LEU A 37 6.54 1.71 5.46
CA LEU A 37 5.93 2.23 6.69
C LEU A 37 5.44 1.10 7.59
N ILE A 38 4.71 0.14 7.02
CA ILE A 38 4.20 -1.01 7.76
C ILE A 38 5.35 -1.81 8.34
N LYS A 39 6.37 -2.15 7.56
CA LYS A 39 7.53 -2.92 8.04
C LYS A 39 8.32 -2.17 9.11
N GLU A 40 8.44 -0.85 9.02
CA GLU A 40 9.07 -0.04 10.05
C GLU A 40 8.29 -0.09 11.36
N PHE A 41 6.96 0.05 11.28
CA PHE A 41 6.06 -0.06 12.42
C PHE A 41 6.07 -1.46 13.08
N LEU A 42 6.24 -2.53 12.28
CA LEU A 42 6.22 -3.90 12.79
C LEU A 42 7.51 -4.33 13.50
N LYS A 43 8.57 -3.51 13.49
CA LYS A 43 9.78 -3.82 14.23
C LYS A 43 9.45 -4.07 15.70
N GLU A 44 9.98 -5.15 16.25
CA GLU A 44 9.80 -5.55 17.66
C GLU A 44 8.35 -5.91 18.06
N LYS A 45 7.43 -6.06 17.10
CA LYS A 45 6.04 -6.45 17.35
C LYS A 45 5.74 -7.86 16.86
N THR A 46 4.90 -8.58 17.58
CA THR A 46 4.34 -9.85 17.10
C THR A 46 3.41 -9.57 15.92
N ALA A 47 3.76 -10.05 14.73
CA ALA A 47 3.03 -9.70 13.53
C ALA A 47 2.79 -10.90 12.60
N PHE A 48 1.58 -10.95 12.06
CA PHE A 48 1.18 -11.80 10.93
C PHE A 48 1.13 -10.91 9.68
N TYR A 49 2.22 -10.86 8.93
CA TYR A 49 2.30 -10.03 7.72
C TYR A 49 2.01 -10.87 6.48
N PHE A 50 0.84 -10.67 5.90
CA PHE A 50 0.38 -11.31 4.68
C PHE A 50 0.36 -10.32 3.52
N LEU A 51 1.18 -10.56 2.51
CA LEU A 51 1.17 -9.84 1.24
C LEU A 51 0.28 -10.60 0.25
N ALA A 52 -0.88 -10.05 -0.07
CA ALA A 52 -1.76 -10.61 -1.09
C ALA A 52 -1.18 -10.41 -2.49
N THR A 53 -1.42 -11.38 -3.36
CA THR A 53 -1.01 -11.36 -4.78
C THR A 53 -2.17 -11.81 -5.65
N GLU A 54 -2.06 -11.62 -6.96
CA GLU A 54 -3.06 -12.08 -7.93
C GLU A 54 -2.90 -13.59 -8.13
N GLU A 55 -3.62 -14.37 -7.33
CA GLU A 55 -3.57 -15.84 -7.30
C GLU A 55 -4.94 -16.42 -6.90
N LEU A 56 -5.13 -17.72 -7.06
CA LEU A 56 -6.35 -18.39 -6.62
C LEU A 56 -6.53 -18.31 -5.10
N GLU A 57 -7.76 -18.26 -4.64
CA GLU A 57 -8.11 -18.09 -3.23
C GLU A 57 -7.50 -19.16 -2.31
N ASN A 58 -7.52 -20.42 -2.74
CA ASN A 58 -6.89 -21.52 -2.00
C ASN A 58 -5.37 -21.37 -1.85
N GLN A 59 -4.70 -20.74 -2.82
CA GLN A 59 -3.27 -20.42 -2.73
C GLN A 59 -3.02 -19.30 -1.74
N SER A 60 -3.87 -18.27 -1.73
CA SER A 60 -3.82 -17.18 -0.75
C SER A 60 -4.02 -17.71 0.68
N MET A 61 -5.00 -18.60 0.90
CA MET A 61 -5.20 -19.25 2.19
C MET A 61 -3.99 -20.09 2.62
N LYS A 62 -3.42 -20.88 1.70
CA LYS A 62 -2.19 -21.66 1.98
C LYS A 62 -1.01 -20.75 2.34
N ARG A 63 -0.87 -19.61 1.70
CA ARG A 63 0.19 -18.64 2.03
C ARG A 63 -0.02 -18.00 3.40
N LEU A 64 -1.27 -17.63 3.75
CA LEU A 64 -1.57 -17.11 5.07
C LEU A 64 -1.34 -18.19 6.15
N ALA A 65 -1.70 -19.46 5.89
CA ALA A 65 -1.36 -20.57 6.77
C ALA A 65 0.17 -20.70 6.97
N GLY A 66 0.95 -20.51 5.90
CA GLY A 66 2.41 -20.48 5.98
C GLY A 66 2.97 -19.29 6.77
N VAL A 67 2.33 -18.12 6.70
CA VAL A 67 2.66 -16.96 7.54
C VAL A 67 2.36 -17.30 9.01
N SER A 68 1.17 -17.82 9.29
CA SER A 68 0.74 -18.21 10.62
C SER A 68 1.67 -19.26 11.23
N ALA A 69 2.05 -20.29 10.46
CA ALA A 69 2.99 -21.32 10.88
C ALA A 69 4.36 -20.74 11.32
N ARG A 70 4.89 -19.79 10.56
CA ARG A 70 6.18 -19.16 10.90
C ARG A 70 6.08 -18.28 12.15
N THR A 71 5.04 -17.46 12.24
CA THR A 71 4.84 -16.55 13.38
C THR A 71 4.58 -17.34 14.69
N THR A 72 3.76 -18.37 14.61
CA THR A 72 3.41 -19.20 15.79
C THR A 72 4.44 -20.29 16.09
N LYS A 73 5.41 -20.52 15.19
CA LYS A 73 6.35 -21.66 15.23
C LYS A 73 5.65 -23.03 15.21
N ASN A 74 4.41 -23.08 14.70
CA ASN A 74 3.62 -24.30 14.58
C ASN A 74 3.64 -24.82 13.13
N THR A 75 4.50 -25.78 12.86
CA THR A 75 4.68 -26.36 11.52
C THR A 75 3.48 -27.17 11.03
N LEU A 76 2.58 -27.59 11.90
CA LEU A 76 1.36 -28.32 11.51
C LEU A 76 0.44 -27.44 10.66
N LEU A 77 0.37 -26.12 10.97
CA LEU A 77 -0.45 -25.18 10.19
C LEU A 77 -0.05 -25.14 8.71
N GLN A 78 1.25 -25.35 8.41
CA GLN A 78 1.74 -25.38 7.04
C GLN A 78 1.28 -26.60 6.24
N LYS A 79 0.96 -27.70 6.95
CA LYS A 79 0.49 -28.97 6.39
C LYS A 79 -1.04 -29.07 6.39
N THR A 80 -1.72 -28.20 7.12
CA THR A 80 -3.18 -28.15 7.18
C THR A 80 -3.73 -27.46 5.93
N THR A 81 -4.74 -28.09 5.32
CA THR A 81 -5.50 -27.47 4.25
C THR A 81 -6.68 -26.73 4.87
N PHE A 82 -6.68 -25.41 4.72
CA PHE A 82 -7.79 -24.55 5.12
C PHE A 82 -8.72 -24.35 3.93
N THR A 83 -10.01 -24.46 4.17
CA THR A 83 -11.08 -24.22 3.17
C THR A 83 -11.92 -22.99 3.52
N ASP A 84 -11.73 -22.43 4.70
CA ASP A 84 -12.40 -21.23 5.19
C ASP A 84 -11.38 -20.21 5.72
N TRP A 85 -11.59 -18.94 5.42
CA TRP A 85 -10.80 -17.83 5.93
C TRP A 85 -11.00 -17.64 7.44
N LEU A 86 -12.19 -17.92 7.96
CA LEU A 86 -12.50 -17.75 9.38
C LEU A 86 -11.62 -18.65 10.25
N ASP A 87 -11.34 -19.89 9.81
CA ASP A 87 -10.44 -20.80 10.53
C ASP A 87 -9.02 -20.20 10.63
N LEU A 88 -8.53 -19.56 9.58
CA LEU A 88 -7.22 -18.91 9.59
C LEU A 88 -7.20 -17.66 10.48
N PHE A 89 -8.27 -16.90 10.51
CA PHE A 89 -8.39 -15.73 11.39
C PHE A 89 -8.50 -16.17 12.86
N GLN A 90 -9.18 -17.29 13.13
CA GLN A 90 -9.22 -17.87 14.46
C GLN A 90 -7.83 -18.30 14.95
N VAL A 91 -7.01 -18.92 14.10
CA VAL A 91 -5.60 -19.26 14.43
C VAL A 91 -4.81 -18.01 14.84
N ILE A 92 -5.04 -16.86 14.17
CA ILE A 92 -4.37 -15.60 14.51
C ILE A 92 -4.89 -15.05 15.84
N ALA A 93 -6.20 -15.11 16.06
CA ALA A 93 -6.85 -14.66 17.30
C ALA A 93 -6.37 -15.45 18.53
N ASP A 94 -6.33 -16.76 18.42
CA ASP A 94 -5.98 -17.68 19.52
C ASP A 94 -4.50 -17.68 19.87
N TYR A 95 -3.65 -17.18 18.98
CA TYR A 95 -2.23 -17.12 19.26
C TYR A 95 -1.94 -16.07 20.32
N LYS A 96 -1.45 -16.52 21.50
CA LYS A 96 -1.10 -15.67 22.65
C LYS A 96 -2.17 -14.59 22.88
N PRO A 97 -3.37 -14.97 23.34
CA PRO A 97 -4.53 -14.07 23.41
C PRO A 97 -4.28 -12.83 24.29
N GLU A 98 -3.42 -12.96 25.32
CA GLU A 98 -3.06 -11.87 26.23
C GLU A 98 -2.06 -10.86 25.62
N GLU A 99 -1.36 -11.24 24.54
CA GLU A 99 -0.37 -10.37 23.91
C GLU A 99 -0.98 -9.61 22.73
N LYS A 100 -0.66 -8.31 22.61
CA LYS A 100 -1.01 -7.53 21.42
C LYS A 100 -0.29 -8.04 20.20
N LYS A 101 -1.03 -8.24 19.13
CA LYS A 101 -0.51 -8.69 17.84
C LYS A 101 -1.04 -7.85 16.69
N VAL A 102 -0.25 -7.74 15.63
CA VAL A 102 -0.63 -7.02 14.42
C VAL A 102 -0.90 -8.03 13.31
N PHE A 103 -2.07 -7.97 12.71
CA PHE A 103 -2.39 -8.71 11.50
C PHE A 103 -2.46 -7.76 10.32
N VAL A 104 -1.61 -7.97 9.33
CA VAL A 104 -1.50 -7.13 8.14
C VAL A 104 -1.95 -7.91 6.92
N ILE A 105 -2.88 -7.33 6.16
CA ILE A 105 -3.21 -7.73 4.79
C ILE A 105 -2.71 -6.62 3.87
N ASP A 106 -1.50 -6.79 3.33
CA ASP A 106 -0.94 -5.84 2.37
C ASP A 106 -1.41 -6.20 0.95
N GLU A 107 -1.73 -5.19 0.14
CA GLU A 107 -2.36 -5.29 -1.17
C GLU A 107 -3.71 -6.05 -1.15
N PHE A 108 -4.56 -5.74 -0.15
CA PHE A 108 -5.94 -6.21 0.01
C PHE A 108 -6.77 -6.23 -1.30
N PRO A 109 -6.65 -5.26 -2.22
CA PRO A 109 -7.37 -5.30 -3.48
C PRO A 109 -7.21 -6.58 -4.31
N TYR A 110 -6.10 -7.31 -4.17
CA TYR A 110 -5.95 -8.57 -4.90
C TYR A 110 -6.89 -9.67 -4.38
N LEU A 111 -7.13 -9.71 -3.06
CA LEU A 111 -8.11 -10.66 -2.51
C LEU A 111 -9.53 -10.34 -2.98
N VAL A 112 -9.87 -9.05 -3.04
CA VAL A 112 -11.17 -8.60 -3.54
C VAL A 112 -11.35 -8.92 -5.03
N LYS A 113 -10.30 -8.83 -5.83
CA LYS A 113 -10.33 -9.21 -7.25
C LYS A 113 -10.60 -10.72 -7.44
N THR A 114 -9.99 -11.53 -6.59
CA THR A 114 -10.14 -13.00 -6.65
C THR A 114 -11.49 -13.44 -6.08
N ASN A 115 -11.91 -12.84 -4.97
CA ASN A 115 -13.19 -13.12 -4.33
C ASN A 115 -13.87 -11.80 -3.94
N SER A 116 -14.89 -11.40 -4.69
CA SER A 116 -15.64 -10.16 -4.43
C SER A 116 -16.39 -10.16 -3.10
N ALA A 117 -16.62 -11.32 -2.49
CA ALA A 117 -17.21 -11.47 -1.16
C ALA A 117 -16.20 -11.31 -0.03
N PHE A 118 -14.89 -11.24 -0.32
CA PHE A 118 -13.85 -11.16 0.71
C PHE A 118 -14.04 -10.00 1.71
N PRO A 119 -14.52 -8.80 1.32
CA PRO A 119 -14.84 -7.75 2.29
C PRO A 119 -15.89 -8.17 3.32
N SER A 120 -16.91 -8.96 2.92
CA SER A 120 -17.93 -9.49 3.83
C SER A 120 -17.38 -10.60 4.73
N ILE A 121 -16.51 -11.46 4.20
CA ILE A 121 -15.80 -12.48 5.00
C ILE A 121 -14.96 -11.79 6.07
N LEU A 122 -14.20 -10.75 5.71
CA LEU A 122 -13.39 -10.00 6.65
C LEU A 122 -14.23 -9.21 7.66
N GLN A 123 -15.41 -8.74 7.24
CA GLN A 123 -16.39 -8.14 8.14
C GLN A 123 -16.79 -9.12 9.24
N ASN A 124 -17.22 -10.33 8.86
CA ASN A 124 -17.61 -11.37 9.81
C ASN A 124 -16.45 -11.72 10.74
N ALA A 125 -15.27 -11.94 10.19
CA ALA A 125 -14.06 -12.21 10.97
C ALA A 125 -13.74 -11.10 11.98
N TRP A 126 -13.90 -9.84 11.58
CA TRP A 126 -13.71 -8.71 12.49
C TRP A 126 -14.74 -8.72 13.61
N ASP A 127 -16.03 -8.83 13.27
CA ASP A 127 -17.13 -8.70 14.21
C ASP A 127 -17.21 -9.86 15.21
N GLU A 128 -16.84 -11.08 14.78
CA GLU A 128 -17.01 -12.30 15.58
C GLU A 128 -15.71 -12.80 16.23
N ILE A 129 -14.55 -12.46 15.66
CA ILE A 129 -13.27 -13.05 16.07
C ILE A 129 -12.26 -11.99 16.50
N LEU A 130 -11.92 -11.06 15.59
CA LEU A 130 -10.72 -10.24 15.74
C LEU A 130 -10.88 -9.05 16.69
N LYS A 131 -12.06 -8.44 16.78
CA LYS A 131 -12.27 -7.23 17.59
C LYS A 131 -12.10 -7.47 19.10
N ASP A 132 -12.31 -8.70 19.56
CA ASP A 132 -12.20 -9.08 20.98
C ASP A 132 -10.95 -9.91 21.27
N SER A 133 -9.99 -9.98 20.32
CA SER A 133 -8.82 -10.87 20.37
C SER A 133 -7.48 -10.14 20.53
N ASN A 134 -7.48 -8.89 21.00
CA ASN A 134 -6.26 -8.11 21.19
C ASN A 134 -5.44 -7.99 19.89
N VAL A 135 -6.13 -7.79 18.76
CA VAL A 135 -5.56 -7.70 17.41
C VAL A 135 -5.66 -6.29 16.88
N MET A 136 -4.57 -5.77 16.32
CA MET A 136 -4.59 -4.64 15.41
C MET A 136 -4.60 -5.15 13.97
N LEU A 137 -5.72 -4.97 13.26
CA LEU A 137 -5.82 -5.29 11.84
C LEU A 137 -5.36 -4.10 11.00
N ILE A 138 -4.46 -4.33 10.04
CA ILE A 138 -4.04 -3.33 9.06
C ILE A 138 -4.38 -3.84 7.66
N LEU A 139 -5.24 -3.11 6.94
CA LEU A 139 -5.44 -3.30 5.50
C LEU A 139 -4.62 -2.27 4.74
N SER A 140 -3.82 -2.73 3.77
CA SER A 140 -3.08 -1.85 2.90
C SER A 140 -3.41 -2.12 1.42
N GLY A 141 -3.37 -1.07 0.60
CA GLY A 141 -3.54 -1.23 -0.84
C GLY A 141 -3.13 -0.02 -1.66
N SER A 142 -2.63 -0.32 -2.87
CA SER A 142 -2.17 0.70 -3.82
C SER A 142 -3.24 1.11 -4.84
N PHE A 143 -4.29 0.33 -5.02
CA PHE A 143 -5.41 0.65 -5.91
C PHE A 143 -6.43 1.54 -5.17
N ILE A 144 -6.23 2.86 -5.26
CA ILE A 144 -7.00 3.84 -4.47
C ILE A 144 -8.51 3.66 -4.68
N GLY A 145 -8.97 3.51 -5.91
CA GLY A 145 -10.39 3.32 -6.22
C GLY A 145 -10.97 2.06 -5.58
N MET A 146 -10.23 0.94 -5.58
CA MET A 146 -10.68 -0.28 -4.92
C MET A 146 -10.67 -0.15 -3.40
N MET A 147 -9.65 0.49 -2.83
CA MET A 147 -9.61 0.76 -1.38
C MET A 147 -10.78 1.66 -0.97
N GLN A 148 -11.08 2.69 -1.75
CA GLN A 148 -12.25 3.55 -1.50
C GLN A 148 -13.55 2.74 -1.56
N LYS A 149 -13.77 1.97 -2.62
CA LYS A 149 -15.00 1.20 -2.82
C LYS A 149 -15.17 0.09 -1.77
N HIS A 150 -14.14 -0.68 -1.48
CA HIS A 150 -14.26 -1.94 -0.73
C HIS A 150 -13.82 -1.87 0.74
N ALA A 151 -13.14 -0.78 1.16
CA ALA A 151 -12.70 -0.61 2.53
C ALA A 151 -13.17 0.70 3.19
N LEU A 152 -13.46 1.76 2.41
CA LEU A 152 -13.72 3.09 2.95
C LEU A 152 -15.15 3.60 2.70
N SER A 153 -15.77 3.22 1.58
CA SER A 153 -17.11 3.68 1.18
C SER A 153 -18.18 3.27 2.20
N TYR A 154 -19.26 4.07 2.27
CA TYR A 154 -20.46 3.76 3.05
C TYR A 154 -21.07 2.40 2.66
N ASP A 155 -21.05 2.07 1.36
CA ASP A 155 -21.60 0.82 0.82
C ASP A 155 -20.68 -0.40 1.07
N SER A 156 -19.49 -0.19 1.63
CA SER A 156 -18.57 -1.31 1.94
C SER A 156 -19.03 -2.07 3.18
N PRO A 157 -18.96 -3.42 3.17
CA PRO A 157 -19.17 -4.20 4.38
C PRO A 157 -18.26 -3.81 5.55
N LEU A 158 -17.09 -3.21 5.26
CA LEU A 158 -16.11 -2.77 6.26
C LEU A 158 -16.39 -1.36 6.80
N TYR A 159 -17.43 -0.67 6.29
CA TYR A 159 -17.77 0.66 6.78
C TYR A 159 -18.11 0.65 8.27
N GLY A 160 -17.63 1.67 8.99
CA GLY A 160 -17.87 1.82 10.43
C GLY A 160 -17.01 0.94 11.35
N ARG A 161 -16.21 0.01 10.80
CA ARG A 161 -15.35 -0.91 11.58
C ARG A 161 -13.93 -0.40 11.76
N ARG A 162 -13.46 0.44 10.83
CA ARG A 162 -12.14 1.04 10.95
C ARG A 162 -12.07 2.03 12.10
N THR A 163 -11.00 1.98 12.86
CA THR A 163 -10.67 2.93 13.93
C THR A 163 -9.82 4.08 13.43
N ALA A 164 -9.03 3.84 12.37
CA ALA A 164 -8.24 4.88 11.72
C ALA A 164 -8.07 4.62 10.22
N GLN A 165 -7.76 5.70 9.50
CA GLN A 165 -7.32 5.61 8.10
C GLN A 165 -6.13 6.53 7.86
N ILE A 166 -5.17 6.04 7.07
CA ILE A 166 -3.97 6.77 6.69
C ILE A 166 -3.89 6.82 5.16
N ARG A 167 -4.07 8.00 4.59
CA ARG A 167 -3.80 8.23 3.18
C ARG A 167 -2.34 8.61 3.04
N LEU A 168 -1.51 7.67 2.59
CA LEU A 168 -0.08 7.92 2.43
C LEU A 168 0.18 8.71 1.15
N ALA A 169 0.60 9.96 1.31
CA ALA A 169 1.02 10.85 0.23
C ALA A 169 2.52 10.67 -0.10
N PRO A 170 3.04 11.21 -1.19
CA PRO A 170 4.49 11.36 -1.38
C PRO A 170 5.15 12.05 -0.17
N LEU A 171 6.45 11.86 -0.01
CA LEU A 171 7.20 12.54 1.06
C LEU A 171 7.21 14.06 0.80
N PRO A 172 7.00 14.89 1.82
CA PRO A 172 7.17 16.33 1.68
C PRO A 172 8.65 16.68 1.43
N PHE A 173 8.87 17.79 0.73
CA PHE A 173 10.22 18.29 0.43
C PHE A 173 11.09 18.41 1.68
N THR A 174 10.52 18.94 2.75
CA THR A 174 11.23 19.16 4.03
C THR A 174 11.81 17.87 4.61
N ASP A 175 11.08 16.76 4.53
CA ASP A 175 11.55 15.48 5.06
C ASP A 175 12.70 14.90 4.22
N ILE A 176 12.63 15.10 2.90
CA ILE A 176 13.67 14.64 1.97
C ILE A 176 14.92 15.50 2.15
N TYR A 177 14.77 16.82 2.12
CA TYR A 177 15.88 17.76 2.25
C TYR A 177 16.62 17.62 3.57
N ALA A 178 15.90 17.33 4.66
CA ALA A 178 16.51 17.14 5.98
C ALA A 178 17.51 15.97 6.05
N VAL A 179 17.41 15.00 5.15
CA VAL A 179 18.31 13.82 5.14
C VAL A 179 19.30 13.82 3.98
N GLN A 180 19.09 14.67 2.98
CA GLN A 180 19.99 14.83 1.85
C GLN A 180 21.12 15.82 2.16
N LYS A 181 22.32 15.50 1.69
CA LYS A 181 23.50 16.37 1.83
C LYS A 181 23.83 17.04 0.50
N MET A 182 22.86 17.75 -0.09
CA MET A 182 23.04 18.46 -1.35
C MET A 182 22.63 19.92 -1.24
N PRO A 183 23.10 20.80 -2.16
CA PRO A 183 22.64 22.19 -2.24
C PRO A 183 21.13 22.28 -2.39
N PHE A 184 20.53 23.34 -1.82
CA PHE A 184 19.08 23.55 -1.83
C PHE A 184 18.48 23.51 -3.23
N ASP A 185 19.09 24.22 -4.19
CA ASP A 185 18.61 24.31 -5.56
C ASP A 185 18.56 22.93 -6.24
N HIS A 186 19.60 22.12 -6.06
CA HIS A 186 19.64 20.74 -6.57
C HIS A 186 18.56 19.86 -5.92
N ALA A 187 18.32 20.04 -4.63
CA ALA A 187 17.25 19.31 -3.93
C ALA A 187 15.86 19.68 -4.45
N VAL A 188 15.63 20.95 -4.77
CA VAL A 188 14.37 21.42 -5.38
C VAL A 188 14.18 20.83 -6.77
N GLU A 189 15.22 20.86 -7.62
CA GLU A 189 15.18 20.25 -8.95
C GLU A 189 14.91 18.76 -8.91
N GLN A 190 15.62 18.03 -8.06
CA GLN A 190 15.41 16.60 -7.87
C GLN A 190 13.98 16.29 -7.36
N TYR A 191 13.49 17.10 -6.41
CA TYR A 191 12.13 16.96 -5.91
C TYR A 191 11.07 17.23 -6.99
N ALA A 192 11.29 18.25 -7.84
CA ALA A 192 10.39 18.56 -8.96
C ALA A 192 10.26 17.40 -9.95
N ILE A 193 11.33 16.63 -10.16
CA ILE A 193 11.35 15.45 -11.03
C ILE A 193 10.71 14.24 -10.37
N THR A 194 11.05 13.96 -9.09
CA THR A 194 10.65 12.75 -8.39
C THR A 194 9.28 12.84 -7.72
N GLY A 195 8.77 14.07 -7.53
CA GLY A 195 7.50 14.35 -6.85
C GLY A 195 7.46 13.82 -5.41
N GLY A 196 8.60 13.62 -4.76
CA GLY A 196 8.69 13.09 -3.41
C GLY A 196 8.35 11.61 -3.27
N ILE A 197 8.34 10.86 -4.37
CA ILE A 197 8.05 9.42 -4.35
C ILE A 197 9.34 8.68 -3.96
N PRO A 198 9.35 7.96 -2.81
CA PRO A 198 10.56 7.33 -2.28
C PRO A 198 11.27 6.43 -3.29
N LYS A 199 10.51 5.65 -4.05
CA LYS A 199 11.08 4.73 -5.05
C LYS A 199 11.78 5.49 -6.19
N TYR A 200 11.29 6.66 -6.56
CA TYR A 200 11.93 7.45 -7.63
C TYR A 200 13.22 8.09 -7.14
N LEU A 201 13.25 8.53 -5.88
CA LEU A 201 14.45 9.09 -5.26
C LEU A 201 15.63 8.09 -5.25
N GLU A 202 15.37 6.78 -5.21
CA GLU A 202 16.42 5.75 -5.25
C GLU A 202 17.23 5.74 -6.54
N PHE A 203 16.73 6.34 -7.62
CA PHE A 203 17.41 6.40 -8.92
C PHE A 203 18.25 7.66 -9.11
N PHE A 204 18.23 8.57 -8.12
CA PHE A 204 18.99 9.82 -8.16
C PHE A 204 20.07 9.78 -7.10
N GLU A 205 21.32 9.71 -7.55
CA GLU A 205 22.49 9.58 -6.69
C GLU A 205 23.11 10.96 -6.39
N ASP A 206 23.62 11.11 -5.18
CA ASP A 206 24.37 12.30 -4.79
C ASP A 206 25.67 12.42 -5.61
N GLY A 207 25.97 13.61 -6.11
CA GLY A 207 27.23 13.91 -6.78
C GLY A 207 27.28 13.66 -8.30
N ARG A 208 26.24 13.03 -8.89
CA ARG A 208 26.12 12.99 -10.36
C ARG A 208 25.35 14.21 -10.89
N PRO A 209 25.70 14.74 -12.09
CA PRO A 209 24.90 15.79 -12.73
C PRO A 209 23.44 15.35 -12.92
N LEU A 210 22.50 16.20 -12.51
CA LEU A 210 21.08 15.86 -12.55
C LEU A 210 20.57 15.59 -13.96
N GLU A 211 21.06 16.36 -14.95
CA GLU A 211 20.73 16.21 -16.38
C GLU A 211 21.05 14.79 -16.90
N GLU A 212 22.22 14.26 -16.52
CA GLU A 212 22.62 12.90 -16.90
C GLU A 212 21.69 11.86 -16.28
N GLN A 213 21.37 12.03 -15.00
CA GLN A 213 20.48 11.12 -14.28
C GLN A 213 19.06 11.14 -14.89
N VAL A 214 18.55 12.31 -15.25
CA VAL A 214 17.26 12.45 -15.97
C VAL A 214 17.31 11.75 -17.33
N LYS A 215 18.38 11.96 -18.09
CA LYS A 215 18.56 11.34 -19.41
C LYS A 215 18.53 9.80 -19.27
N ASP A 216 19.25 9.25 -18.30
CA ASP A 216 19.36 7.80 -18.11
C ASP A 216 18.07 7.20 -17.54
N THR A 217 17.41 7.89 -16.61
CA THR A 217 16.32 7.30 -15.81
C THR A 217 14.95 7.59 -16.41
N VAL A 218 14.75 8.80 -16.96
CA VAL A 218 13.43 9.29 -17.40
C VAL A 218 13.30 9.26 -18.93
N LEU A 219 14.34 9.69 -19.66
CA LEU A 219 14.27 9.89 -21.12
C LEU A 219 14.76 8.68 -21.92
N SER A 220 15.61 7.85 -21.33
CA SER A 220 16.08 6.61 -21.96
C SER A 220 14.97 5.55 -21.98
N LYS A 221 14.78 4.87 -23.12
CA LYS A 221 13.84 3.74 -23.24
C LYS A 221 14.12 2.61 -22.25
N ASN A 222 15.36 2.48 -21.79
CA ASN A 222 15.77 1.49 -20.78
C ASN A 222 15.70 2.08 -19.35
N GLY A 223 15.37 3.36 -19.22
CA GLY A 223 15.23 4.03 -17.92
C GLY A 223 13.98 3.56 -17.17
N PHE A 224 14.11 3.39 -15.87
CA PHE A 224 13.03 2.88 -15.04
C PHE A 224 11.76 3.75 -15.10
N LEU A 225 11.90 5.06 -15.19
CA LEU A 225 10.78 6.00 -15.19
C LEU A 225 10.19 6.25 -16.57
N TYR A 226 10.82 5.76 -17.66
CA TYR A 226 10.35 5.99 -19.03
C TYR A 226 8.93 5.45 -19.26
N GLU A 227 8.66 4.21 -18.87
CA GLU A 227 7.35 3.57 -19.00
C GLU A 227 6.45 3.72 -17.75
N GLU A 228 6.96 4.36 -16.71
CA GLU A 228 6.24 4.49 -15.44
C GLU A 228 4.86 5.16 -15.57
N PRO A 229 4.68 6.26 -16.34
CA PRO A 229 3.37 6.86 -16.54
C PRO A 229 2.35 5.88 -17.13
N ASN A 230 2.79 5.06 -18.10
CA ASN A 230 1.95 4.04 -18.72
C ASN A 230 1.54 2.95 -17.73
N PHE A 231 2.49 2.47 -16.90
CA PHE A 231 2.20 1.46 -15.88
C PHE A 231 1.26 2.00 -14.80
N LEU A 232 1.42 3.25 -14.37
CA LEU A 232 0.53 3.87 -13.39
C LEU A 232 -0.89 3.99 -13.92
N LEU A 233 -1.07 4.51 -15.13
CA LEU A 233 -2.40 4.65 -15.73
C LEU A 233 -3.09 3.30 -15.90
N LYS A 234 -2.39 2.28 -16.42
CA LYS A 234 -2.94 0.92 -16.58
C LYS A 234 -3.32 0.28 -15.25
N SER A 235 -2.59 0.58 -14.19
CA SER A 235 -2.83 -0.03 -12.87
C SER A 235 -3.95 0.65 -12.08
N GLU A 236 -4.24 1.92 -12.33
CA GLU A 236 -5.20 2.70 -11.55
C GLU A 236 -6.59 2.80 -12.19
N SER A 237 -6.72 2.53 -13.48
CA SER A 237 -8.00 2.73 -14.18
C SER A 237 -8.24 1.73 -15.30
N MET A 238 -9.49 1.23 -15.37
CA MET A 238 -9.99 0.50 -16.54
C MET A 238 -10.13 1.42 -17.78
N ALA A 239 -10.15 2.74 -17.58
CA ALA A 239 -10.19 3.77 -18.62
C ALA A 239 -8.79 4.32 -18.97
N ALA A 240 -7.73 3.56 -18.75
CA ALA A 240 -6.33 4.00 -18.98
C ALA A 240 -6.11 4.60 -20.38
N VAL A 241 -6.76 4.04 -21.41
CA VAL A 241 -6.67 4.53 -22.80
C VAL A 241 -7.19 5.97 -22.92
N ASN A 242 -8.32 6.28 -22.28
CA ASN A 242 -8.92 7.62 -22.32
C ASN A 242 -8.02 8.63 -21.62
N TYR A 243 -7.48 8.29 -20.44
CA TYR A 243 -6.56 9.17 -19.72
C TYR A 243 -5.27 9.44 -20.51
N PHE A 244 -4.73 8.42 -21.15
CA PHE A 244 -3.55 8.56 -21.98
C PHE A 244 -3.82 9.47 -23.20
N SER A 245 -4.98 9.31 -23.83
CA SER A 245 -5.41 10.16 -24.95
C SER A 245 -5.58 11.63 -24.53
N ILE A 246 -6.13 11.88 -23.33
CA ILE A 246 -6.23 13.24 -22.76
C ILE A 246 -4.84 13.85 -22.56
N ILE A 247 -3.91 13.12 -21.93
CA ILE A 247 -2.55 13.59 -21.68
C ILE A 247 -1.84 13.90 -23.01
N LYS A 248 -2.00 13.03 -24.01
CA LYS A 248 -1.44 13.25 -25.34
C LYS A 248 -2.03 14.49 -26.01
N ALA A 249 -3.35 14.68 -25.98
CA ALA A 249 -3.99 15.87 -26.52
C ALA A 249 -3.46 17.16 -25.85
N ILE A 250 -3.22 17.13 -24.53
CA ILE A 250 -2.62 18.26 -23.81
C ILE A 250 -1.16 18.49 -24.26
N ALA A 251 -0.38 17.44 -24.39
CA ALA A 251 1.01 17.51 -24.86
C ALA A 251 1.11 18.06 -26.28
N ASP A 252 0.12 17.77 -27.14
CA ASP A 252 0.00 18.31 -28.51
C ASP A 252 -0.50 19.77 -28.54
N GLY A 253 -0.56 20.46 -27.37
CA GLY A 253 -0.86 21.89 -27.24
C GLY A 253 -2.35 22.25 -27.09
N ASN A 254 -3.22 21.29 -26.84
CA ASN A 254 -4.63 21.55 -26.63
C ASN A 254 -4.93 21.82 -25.16
N HIS A 255 -5.18 23.09 -24.79
CA HIS A 255 -5.37 23.52 -23.38
C HIS A 255 -6.84 23.81 -23.01
N LYS A 256 -7.77 23.73 -23.98
CA LYS A 256 -9.20 24.01 -23.72
C LYS A 256 -9.99 22.71 -23.64
N LEU A 257 -10.81 22.58 -22.58
CA LEU A 257 -11.62 21.37 -22.33
C LEU A 257 -12.45 20.96 -23.57
N GLY A 258 -13.12 21.92 -24.23
CA GLY A 258 -13.93 21.66 -25.43
C GLY A 258 -13.10 21.15 -26.63
N LYS A 259 -11.83 21.61 -26.78
CA LYS A 259 -10.93 21.07 -27.82
C LYS A 259 -10.50 19.65 -27.52
N ILE A 260 -10.17 19.36 -26.25
CA ILE A 260 -9.78 18.03 -25.82
C ILE A 260 -10.95 17.06 -25.99
N ALA A 261 -12.16 17.45 -25.58
CA ALA A 261 -13.36 16.65 -25.73
C ALA A 261 -13.74 16.36 -27.20
N GLY A 262 -13.38 17.26 -28.12
CA GLY A 262 -13.63 17.06 -29.56
C GLY A 262 -12.58 16.18 -30.26
N ILE A 263 -11.46 15.85 -29.60
CA ILE A 263 -10.41 14.96 -30.10
C ILE A 263 -10.64 13.51 -29.62
N LEU A 264 -11.28 13.33 -28.48
CA LEU A 264 -11.57 12.05 -27.86
C LEU A 264 -12.86 11.40 -28.39
#